data_c159f26e2cb4b8055835e6055c3da45c
#
_entry.id   c159f26e2cb4b8055835e6055c3da45c
#
_cell.length_a   1.000
_cell.length_b   1.000
_cell.length_c   1.000
_cell.angle_alpha   90.00
_cell.angle_beta   90.00
_cell.angle_gamma   90.00
#
_symmetry.space_group_name_H-M   'P 1'
#
loop_
_entity.id
_entity.type
_entity.pdbx_description
1 polymer ?
#
loop_
_entity_poly.entity_id
_entity_poly.type
_entity_poly.pdbx_seq_one_letter_code
_entity_poly.pdbx_strand_id
1 'polypeptide(L)'
;VLRHPGVAKATQCDIDEQVTRMAEKYFPELCESNGDPRAELLFDDGIAYMANCEPGSVDIVIVDSTDPVGPAEGLFNKSFFESCHRALKDDGILVQQSESPLVLLDLIREMRAEMGKAGFASFQTLPFPQPCYPTGWWSCTMAKKAANADFGFREADARGKAFPTAYYSAD
;
A
#
# COMPACT_ATOMS: atom_id res chain seq x y z
N VAL A 1 7.45 -2.64 -7.31
CA VAL A 1 8.10 -1.48 -6.66
C VAL A 1 9.53 -1.34 -7.20
N LEU A 2 10.41 -2.33 -7.05
CA LEU A 2 11.85 -2.24 -7.37
C LEU A 2 12.18 -2.17 -8.88
N ARG A 3 11.22 -2.38 -9.78
CA ARG A 3 11.41 -2.07 -11.20
C ARG A 3 11.58 -0.56 -11.48
N HIS A 4 11.15 0.30 -10.56
CA HIS A 4 11.40 1.73 -10.63
C HIS A 4 12.84 2.03 -10.18
N PRO A 5 13.66 2.67 -11.06
CA PRO A 5 15.09 2.90 -10.76
C PRO A 5 15.31 3.92 -9.64
N GLY A 6 14.34 4.79 -9.38
CA GLY A 6 14.40 5.79 -8.30
C GLY A 6 14.15 5.24 -6.90
N VAL A 7 13.77 3.95 -6.76
CA VAL A 7 13.58 3.34 -5.45
C VAL A 7 14.93 2.95 -4.87
N ALA A 8 15.29 3.55 -3.75
CA ALA A 8 16.54 3.28 -3.05
C ALA A 8 16.47 2.06 -2.14
N LYS A 9 15.32 1.85 -1.50
CA LYS A 9 15.06 0.71 -0.60
C LYS A 9 13.57 0.37 -0.60
N ALA A 10 13.24 -0.91 -0.50
CA ALA A 10 11.88 -1.40 -0.25
C ALA A 10 11.94 -2.46 0.84
N THR A 11 11.23 -2.22 1.95
CA THR A 11 11.04 -3.20 3.02
C THR A 11 9.67 -3.81 2.87
N GLN A 12 9.61 -5.13 2.76
CA GLN A 12 8.36 -5.90 2.86
C GLN A 12 8.31 -6.52 4.25
N CYS A 13 7.28 -6.15 5.01
CA CYS A 13 7.04 -6.71 6.34
C CYS A 13 5.80 -7.60 6.28
N ASP A 14 5.97 -8.87 6.61
CA ASP A 14 4.89 -9.87 6.65
C ASP A 14 5.02 -10.68 7.94
N ILE A 15 3.91 -10.96 8.60
CA ILE A 15 3.91 -11.74 9.84
C ILE A 15 4.19 -13.24 9.60
N ASP A 16 3.90 -13.73 8.39
CA ASP A 16 4.05 -15.13 8.04
C ASP A 16 5.10 -15.37 6.96
N GLU A 17 6.31 -15.74 7.40
CA GLU A 17 7.40 -16.11 6.49
C GLU A 17 7.00 -17.21 5.49
N GLN A 18 6.12 -18.14 5.88
CA GLN A 18 5.74 -19.26 5.02
C GLN A 18 5.01 -18.79 3.76
N VAL A 19 4.24 -17.71 3.84
CA VAL A 19 3.58 -17.11 2.66
C VAL A 19 4.64 -16.70 1.63
N THR A 20 5.69 -16.00 2.07
CA THR A 20 6.79 -15.61 1.17
C THR A 20 7.53 -16.83 0.61
N ARG A 21 7.86 -17.84 1.42
CA ARG A 21 8.55 -19.07 0.96
C ARG A 21 7.71 -19.88 -0.02
N MET A 22 6.41 -19.92 0.18
CA MET A 22 5.48 -20.57 -0.76
C MET A 22 5.39 -19.79 -2.08
N ALA A 23 5.34 -18.46 -2.02
CA ALA A 23 5.37 -17.62 -3.22
C ALA A 23 6.67 -17.82 -4.02
N GLU A 24 7.84 -17.82 -3.38
CA GLU A 24 9.13 -18.09 -4.02
C GLU A 24 9.18 -19.45 -4.71
N LYS A 25 8.53 -20.47 -4.11
CA LYS A 25 8.51 -21.84 -4.64
C LYS A 25 7.55 -22.00 -5.83
N TYR A 26 6.36 -21.41 -5.76
CA TYR A 26 5.28 -21.68 -6.71
C TYR A 26 5.04 -20.54 -7.71
N PHE A 27 5.52 -19.35 -7.41
CA PHE A 27 5.37 -18.15 -8.23
C PHE A 27 6.69 -17.37 -8.34
N PRO A 28 7.81 -18.03 -8.71
CA PRO A 28 9.15 -17.42 -8.69
C PRO A 28 9.23 -16.15 -9.56
N GLU A 29 8.46 -16.07 -10.64
CA GLU A 29 8.40 -14.90 -11.52
C GLU A 29 7.80 -13.65 -10.82
N LEU A 30 7.02 -13.82 -9.76
CA LEU A 30 6.50 -12.72 -8.95
C LEU A 30 7.48 -12.30 -7.84
N CYS A 31 8.46 -13.17 -7.54
CA CYS A 31 9.43 -13.01 -6.46
C CYS A 31 10.83 -12.63 -6.94
N GLU A 32 11.01 -12.32 -8.24
CA GLU A 32 12.32 -11.98 -8.84
C GLU A 32 13.06 -10.87 -8.07
N SER A 33 12.32 -9.93 -7.47
CA SER A 33 12.89 -8.82 -6.74
C SER A 33 13.32 -9.14 -5.30
N ASN A 34 13.02 -10.33 -4.78
CA ASN A 34 13.38 -10.69 -3.40
C ASN A 34 14.90 -10.74 -3.20
N GLY A 35 15.66 -11.05 -4.27
CA GLY A 35 17.12 -11.03 -4.27
C GLY A 35 17.77 -9.69 -4.63
N ASP A 36 16.99 -8.64 -4.88
CA ASP A 36 17.53 -7.30 -5.17
C ASP A 36 18.18 -6.72 -3.91
N PRO A 37 19.40 -6.14 -3.97
CA PRO A 37 20.10 -5.58 -2.81
C PRO A 37 19.34 -4.41 -2.15
N ARG A 38 18.35 -3.84 -2.81
CA ARG A 38 17.44 -2.81 -2.27
C ARG A 38 16.22 -3.42 -1.55
N ALA A 39 15.98 -4.73 -1.71
CA ALA A 39 14.88 -5.43 -1.04
C ALA A 39 15.30 -5.84 0.38
N GLU A 40 14.43 -5.60 1.33
CA GLU A 40 14.52 -6.13 2.68
C GLU A 40 13.24 -6.90 2.97
N LEU A 41 13.36 -8.21 3.21
CA LEU A 41 12.26 -9.05 3.65
C LEU A 41 12.32 -9.16 5.18
N LEU A 42 11.29 -8.67 5.85
CA LEU A 42 11.16 -8.70 7.30
C LEU A 42 9.94 -9.55 7.66
N PHE A 43 10.15 -10.53 8.54
CA PHE A 43 9.07 -11.41 9.01
C PHE A 43 8.74 -11.06 10.45
N ASP A 44 7.83 -10.09 10.60
CA ASP A 44 7.46 -9.51 11.88
C ASP A 44 6.06 -8.87 11.81
N ASP A 45 5.54 -8.42 12.95
CA ASP A 45 4.29 -7.69 13.02
C ASP A 45 4.43 -6.30 12.38
N GLY A 46 3.72 -6.08 11.26
CA GLY A 46 3.72 -4.82 10.53
C GLY A 46 3.18 -3.64 11.34
N ILE A 47 2.29 -3.87 12.30
CA ILE A 47 1.79 -2.83 13.21
C ILE A 47 2.91 -2.36 14.14
N ALA A 48 3.62 -3.33 14.74
CA ALA A 48 4.76 -3.05 15.60
C ALA A 48 5.91 -2.39 14.81
N TYR A 49 6.17 -2.86 13.59
CA TYR A 49 7.15 -2.27 12.69
C TYR A 49 6.86 -0.79 12.44
N MET A 50 5.63 -0.44 12.01
CA MET A 50 5.25 0.96 11.76
C MET A 50 5.28 1.81 13.03
N ALA A 51 4.93 1.23 14.19
CA ALA A 51 5.02 1.93 15.48
C ALA A 51 6.45 2.27 15.88
N ASN A 52 7.44 1.55 15.38
CA ASN A 52 8.87 1.77 15.69
C ASN A 52 9.63 2.49 14.56
N CYS A 53 8.99 2.77 13.40
CA CYS A 53 9.62 3.54 12.34
C CYS A 53 10.00 4.95 12.78
N GLU A 54 11.18 5.40 12.35
CA GLU A 54 11.63 6.77 12.57
C GLU A 54 10.68 7.76 11.87
N PRO A 55 10.34 8.89 12.52
CA PRO A 55 9.50 9.91 11.93
C PRO A 55 10.08 10.45 10.61
N GLY A 56 9.24 10.61 9.60
CA GLY A 56 9.64 11.18 8.32
C GLY A 56 10.69 10.36 7.54
N SER A 57 10.77 9.05 7.78
CA SER A 57 11.80 8.18 7.19
C SER A 57 11.39 7.53 5.88
N VAL A 58 10.08 7.44 5.58
CA VAL A 58 9.58 6.72 4.41
C VAL A 58 8.81 7.64 3.46
N ASP A 59 8.92 7.36 2.16
CA ASP A 59 8.23 8.10 1.10
C ASP A 59 6.83 7.52 0.83
N ILE A 60 6.71 6.19 0.89
CA ILE A 60 5.47 5.46 0.56
C ILE A 60 5.26 4.34 1.56
N VAL A 61 4.05 4.23 2.10
CA VAL A 61 3.57 3.07 2.83
C VAL A 61 2.48 2.39 2.00
N ILE A 62 2.67 1.11 1.68
CA ILE A 62 1.69 0.30 0.96
C ILE A 62 1.18 -0.77 1.93
N VAL A 63 -0.14 -0.77 2.17
CA VAL A 63 -0.80 -1.76 3.02
C VAL A 63 -1.68 -2.64 2.12
N ASP A 64 -1.13 -3.78 1.76
CA ASP A 64 -1.82 -4.83 1.01
C ASP A 64 -2.15 -5.97 1.99
N SER A 65 -3.21 -5.75 2.78
CA SER A 65 -3.64 -6.64 3.84
C SER A 65 -4.83 -7.48 3.42
N THR A 66 -5.14 -8.50 4.21
CA THR A 66 -6.43 -9.19 4.17
C THR A 66 -7.55 -8.28 4.67
N ASP A 67 -8.81 -8.74 4.54
CA ASP A 67 -9.99 -8.08 5.09
C ASP A 67 -9.82 -7.77 6.58
N PRO A 68 -10.49 -6.74 7.12
CA PRO A 68 -10.37 -6.34 8.52
C PRO A 68 -11.04 -7.34 9.47
N VAL A 69 -10.51 -8.55 9.53
CA VAL A 69 -11.00 -9.65 10.39
C VAL A 69 -9.85 -10.18 11.23
N GLY A 70 -10.09 -10.33 12.53
CA GLY A 70 -9.11 -10.86 13.47
C GLY A 70 -7.86 -9.99 13.57
N PRO A 71 -6.64 -10.55 13.42
CA PRO A 71 -5.39 -9.78 13.55
C PRO A 71 -5.27 -8.61 12.59
N ALA A 72 -5.89 -8.69 11.40
CA ALA A 72 -5.85 -7.62 10.40
C ALA A 72 -6.68 -6.38 10.78
N GLU A 73 -7.63 -6.48 11.71
CA GLU A 73 -8.40 -5.32 12.20
C GLU A 73 -7.48 -4.20 12.70
N GLY A 74 -6.33 -4.57 13.26
CA GLY A 74 -5.32 -3.63 13.73
C GLY A 74 -4.77 -2.70 12.65
N LEU A 75 -4.80 -3.10 11.38
CA LEU A 75 -4.33 -2.32 10.23
C LEU A 75 -5.35 -1.28 9.72
N PHE A 76 -6.55 -1.25 10.29
CA PHE A 76 -7.64 -0.36 9.88
C PHE A 76 -8.02 0.67 10.95
N ASN A 77 -7.28 0.75 12.05
CA ASN A 77 -7.59 1.64 13.16
C ASN A 77 -6.73 2.91 13.17
N LYS A 78 -7.20 3.90 13.91
CA LYS A 78 -6.53 5.20 14.07
C LYS A 78 -5.07 5.06 14.53
N SER A 79 -4.77 4.18 15.48
CA SER A 79 -3.42 4.06 16.04
C SER A 79 -2.38 3.61 15.01
N PHE A 80 -2.76 2.66 14.15
CA PHE A 80 -1.91 2.25 13.03
C PHE A 80 -1.71 3.39 12.02
N PHE A 81 -2.78 4.10 11.66
CA PHE A 81 -2.69 5.24 10.75
C PHE A 81 -1.89 6.41 11.33
N GLU A 82 -1.92 6.64 12.65
CA GLU A 82 -1.03 7.60 13.32
C GLU A 82 0.44 7.20 13.18
N SER A 83 0.75 5.92 13.30
CA SER A 83 2.09 5.40 13.09
C SER A 83 2.55 5.58 11.64
N CYS A 84 1.69 5.26 10.66
CA CYS A 84 1.97 5.51 9.25
C CYS A 84 2.17 7.01 8.96
N HIS A 85 1.28 7.85 9.50
CA HIS A 85 1.39 9.31 9.34
C HIS A 85 2.70 9.84 9.90
N ARG A 86 3.13 9.40 11.08
CA ARG A 86 4.40 9.80 11.69
C ARG A 86 5.59 9.36 10.85
N ALA A 87 5.61 8.11 10.38
CA ALA A 87 6.71 7.54 9.63
C ALA A 87 6.88 8.15 8.23
N LEU A 88 5.79 8.57 7.59
CA LEU A 88 5.82 9.20 6.28
C LEU A 88 6.48 10.58 6.33
N LYS A 89 7.22 10.92 5.27
CA LYS A 89 7.66 12.28 4.96
C LYS A 89 6.46 13.21 4.74
N ASP A 90 6.68 14.51 4.69
CA ASP A 90 5.57 15.48 4.55
C ASP A 90 4.83 15.35 3.21
N ASP A 91 5.53 14.99 2.14
CA ASP A 91 4.98 14.70 0.81
C ASP A 91 4.68 13.22 0.58
N GLY A 92 4.90 12.38 1.60
CA GLY A 92 4.71 10.94 1.54
C GLY A 92 3.26 10.53 1.37
N ILE A 93 3.05 9.30 0.89
CA ILE A 93 1.73 8.76 0.60
C ILE A 93 1.50 7.41 1.27
N LEU A 94 0.35 7.27 1.92
CA LEU A 94 -0.20 5.98 2.32
C LEU A 94 -1.10 5.44 1.21
N VAL A 95 -0.94 4.18 0.85
CA VAL A 95 -1.81 3.46 -0.09
C VAL A 95 -2.27 2.18 0.60
N GLN A 96 -3.59 2.00 0.73
CA GLN A 96 -4.15 0.80 1.35
C GLN A 96 -5.19 0.18 0.45
N GLN A 97 -5.14 -1.15 0.29
CA GLN A 97 -6.25 -1.88 -0.31
C GLN A 97 -7.53 -1.57 0.47
N SER A 98 -8.64 -1.35 -0.24
CA SER A 98 -9.86 -0.83 0.37
C SER A 98 -11.14 -1.46 -0.17
N GLU A 99 -11.09 -2.75 -0.43
CA GLU A 99 -12.24 -3.57 -0.77
C GLU A 99 -12.97 -3.15 -2.05
N SER A 100 -14.13 -3.77 -2.29
CA SER A 100 -14.98 -3.44 -3.41
C SER A 100 -15.89 -2.23 -3.11
N PRO A 101 -15.77 -1.13 -3.87
CA PRO A 101 -16.64 0.04 -3.67
C PRO A 101 -18.10 -0.22 -4.04
N LEU A 102 -18.41 -1.34 -4.68
CA LEU A 102 -19.77 -1.70 -5.06
C LEU A 102 -20.60 -2.26 -3.89
N VAL A 103 -19.93 -2.90 -2.92
CA VAL A 103 -20.62 -3.62 -1.83
C VAL A 103 -20.13 -3.25 -0.44
N LEU A 104 -18.92 -2.66 -0.30
CA LEU A 104 -18.29 -2.34 0.99
C LEU A 104 -17.97 -0.85 1.14
N LEU A 105 -18.85 0.02 0.62
CA LEU A 105 -18.65 1.46 0.66
C LEU A 105 -18.56 2.02 2.09
N ASP A 106 -19.29 1.45 3.03
CA ASP A 106 -19.27 1.91 4.42
C ASP A 106 -17.91 1.59 5.08
N LEU A 107 -17.33 0.43 4.80
CA LEU A 107 -15.97 0.11 5.24
C LEU A 107 -14.94 1.13 4.72
N ILE A 108 -15.03 1.50 3.43
CA ILE A 108 -14.15 2.52 2.84
C ILE A 108 -14.33 3.87 3.54
N ARG A 109 -15.55 4.24 3.88
CA ARG A 109 -15.84 5.48 4.60
C ARG A 109 -15.29 5.46 6.02
N GLU A 110 -15.47 4.37 6.75
CA GLU A 110 -14.94 4.18 8.09
C GLU A 110 -13.41 4.25 8.10
N MET A 111 -12.76 3.51 7.20
CA MET A 111 -11.29 3.54 7.04
C MET A 111 -10.79 4.97 6.77
N ARG A 112 -11.41 5.71 5.86
CA ARG A 112 -11.06 7.12 5.59
C ARG A 112 -11.29 8.03 6.79
N ALA A 113 -12.32 7.76 7.58
CA ALA A 113 -12.58 8.51 8.81
C ALA A 113 -11.47 8.26 9.85
N GLU A 114 -11.03 7.01 10.00
CA GLU A 114 -9.91 6.67 10.90
C GLU A 114 -8.58 7.28 10.42
N MET A 115 -8.29 7.26 9.12
CA MET A 115 -7.15 7.97 8.53
C MET A 115 -7.22 9.49 8.81
N GLY A 116 -8.40 10.10 8.69
CA GLY A 116 -8.61 11.52 9.00
C GLY A 116 -8.36 11.84 10.48
N LYS A 117 -8.83 10.99 11.40
CA LYS A 117 -8.55 11.11 12.84
C LYS A 117 -7.05 10.98 13.16
N ALA A 118 -6.30 10.27 12.32
CA ALA A 118 -4.85 10.08 12.45
C ALA A 118 -4.03 11.25 11.88
N GLY A 119 -4.66 12.23 11.24
CA GLY A 119 -4.01 13.44 10.74
C GLY A 119 -3.87 13.54 9.23
N PHE A 120 -4.26 12.52 8.45
CA PHE A 120 -4.30 12.65 6.99
C PHE A 120 -5.41 13.64 6.58
N ALA A 121 -5.11 14.51 5.65
CA ALA A 121 -6.01 15.61 5.27
C ALA A 121 -6.53 15.53 3.83
N SER A 122 -5.97 14.66 2.99
CA SER A 122 -6.44 14.44 1.62
C SER A 122 -6.54 12.96 1.32
N PHE A 123 -7.60 12.57 0.59
CA PHE A 123 -7.91 11.19 0.27
C PHE A 123 -8.38 11.04 -1.18
N GLN A 124 -7.93 9.96 -1.83
CA GLN A 124 -8.48 9.51 -3.10
C GLN A 124 -8.65 8.00 -3.07
N THR A 125 -9.85 7.51 -3.41
CA THR A 125 -10.08 6.09 -3.64
C THR A 125 -10.05 5.83 -5.13
N LEU A 126 -9.18 4.93 -5.57
CA LEU A 126 -8.99 4.52 -6.95
C LEU A 126 -9.60 3.13 -7.15
N PRO A 127 -10.74 3.00 -7.84
CA PRO A 127 -11.30 1.71 -8.21
C PRO A 127 -10.55 1.13 -9.41
N PHE A 128 -10.43 -0.21 -9.45
CA PHE A 128 -9.84 -0.92 -10.56
C PHE A 128 -10.52 -2.29 -10.79
N PRO A 129 -10.50 -2.81 -12.03
CA PRO A 129 -11.00 -4.14 -12.30
C PRO A 129 -10.14 -5.20 -11.60
N GLN A 130 -10.80 -6.13 -10.89
CA GLN A 130 -10.16 -7.29 -10.25
C GLN A 130 -11.05 -8.52 -10.40
N PRO A 131 -10.99 -9.19 -11.56
CA PRO A 131 -11.96 -10.23 -11.91
C PRO A 131 -11.88 -11.51 -11.07
N CYS A 132 -10.81 -11.71 -10.30
CA CYS A 132 -10.70 -12.87 -9.41
C CYS A 132 -11.43 -12.69 -8.07
N TYR A 133 -11.89 -11.48 -7.75
CA TYR A 133 -12.68 -11.21 -6.56
C TYR A 133 -14.19 -11.08 -6.87
N PRO A 134 -15.08 -11.34 -5.89
CA PRO A 134 -16.50 -11.06 -6.05
C PRO A 134 -16.72 -9.63 -6.53
N THR A 135 -17.73 -9.39 -7.36
CA THR A 135 -18.04 -8.11 -8.01
C THR A 135 -17.15 -7.74 -9.22
N GLY A 136 -15.96 -8.32 -9.38
CA GLY A 136 -15.03 -7.97 -10.45
C GLY A 136 -14.38 -6.58 -10.32
N TRP A 137 -14.64 -5.85 -9.24
CA TRP A 137 -14.10 -4.52 -8.93
C TRP A 137 -13.54 -4.45 -7.52
N TRP A 138 -12.41 -3.81 -7.41
CA TRP A 138 -11.72 -3.57 -6.14
C TRP A 138 -11.26 -2.12 -6.06
N SER A 139 -10.65 -1.72 -4.95
CA SER A 139 -10.10 -0.38 -4.84
C SER A 139 -8.87 -0.32 -3.95
N CYS A 140 -8.11 0.77 -4.09
CA CYS A 140 -7.16 1.23 -3.09
C CYS A 140 -7.49 2.67 -2.70
N THR A 141 -7.28 2.99 -1.43
CA THR A 141 -7.41 4.34 -0.91
C THR A 141 -6.02 4.90 -0.65
N MET A 142 -5.77 6.05 -1.24
CA MET A 142 -4.56 6.85 -1.04
C MET A 142 -4.85 7.98 -0.06
N ALA A 143 -3.90 8.26 0.84
CA ALA A 143 -3.98 9.36 1.79
C ALA A 143 -2.67 10.16 1.86
N LYS A 144 -2.78 11.47 1.99
CA LYS A 144 -1.66 12.41 2.17
C LYS A 144 -1.87 13.32 3.38
N LYS A 145 -0.77 13.80 3.97
CA LYS A 145 -0.78 14.72 5.12
C LYS A 145 -1.33 16.10 4.74
N ALA A 146 -0.91 16.63 3.59
CA ALA A 146 -1.30 17.96 3.16
C ALA A 146 -2.78 18.02 2.79
N ALA A 147 -3.48 19.09 3.20
CA ALA A 147 -4.84 19.37 2.76
C ALA A 147 -4.84 19.76 1.27
N ASN A 148 -5.89 19.33 0.55
CA ASN A 148 -6.06 19.57 -0.89
C ASN A 148 -4.87 19.08 -1.73
N ALA A 149 -4.18 18.01 -1.29
CA ALA A 149 -3.09 17.43 -2.04
C ALA A 149 -3.58 16.88 -3.39
N ASP A 150 -2.80 17.13 -4.42
CA ASP A 150 -3.05 16.57 -5.74
C ASP A 150 -2.65 15.08 -5.76
N PHE A 151 -3.54 14.25 -6.26
CA PHE A 151 -3.33 12.85 -6.60
C PHE A 151 -3.31 12.63 -8.11
N GLY A 152 -3.09 13.69 -8.88
CA GLY A 152 -3.17 13.70 -10.33
C GLY A 152 -2.35 12.61 -11.00
N PHE A 153 -2.85 12.12 -12.11
CA PHE A 153 -2.17 11.12 -12.92
C PHE A 153 -0.95 11.73 -13.62
N ARG A 154 0.20 11.17 -13.35
CA ARG A 154 1.48 11.62 -13.94
C ARG A 154 1.71 10.91 -15.28
N GLU A 155 0.95 11.30 -16.30
CA GLU A 155 0.91 10.62 -17.61
C GLU A 155 2.29 10.52 -18.27
N ALA A 156 3.07 11.59 -18.25
CA ALA A 156 4.41 11.58 -18.85
C ALA A 156 5.34 10.54 -18.21
N ASP A 157 5.28 10.41 -16.88
CA ASP A 157 6.08 9.43 -16.15
C ASP A 157 5.56 8.00 -16.38
N ALA A 158 4.25 7.83 -16.45
CA ALA A 158 3.63 6.54 -16.74
C ALA A 158 3.97 6.04 -18.16
N ARG A 159 4.00 6.95 -19.15
CA ARG A 159 4.43 6.63 -20.53
C ARG A 159 5.94 6.40 -20.62
N GLY A 160 6.73 7.15 -19.87
CA GLY A 160 8.19 7.09 -19.85
C GLY A 160 8.77 5.97 -18.96
N LYS A 161 7.95 5.14 -18.31
CA LYS A 161 8.46 4.08 -17.44
C LYS A 161 9.36 3.10 -18.19
N ALA A 162 10.49 2.73 -17.55
CA ALA A 162 11.55 1.95 -18.19
C ALA A 162 11.27 0.42 -18.25
N PHE A 163 10.07 -0.03 -17.88
CA PHE A 163 9.72 -1.44 -17.84
C PHE A 163 8.28 -1.69 -18.34
N PRO A 164 8.03 -2.84 -18.99
CA PRO A 164 6.68 -3.21 -19.41
C PRO A 164 5.81 -3.65 -18.22
N THR A 165 4.52 -3.48 -18.38
CA THR A 165 3.48 -4.03 -17.49
C THR A 165 2.47 -4.79 -18.31
N ALA A 166 1.99 -5.94 -17.81
CA ALA A 166 1.05 -6.78 -18.53
C ALA A 166 -0.39 -6.26 -18.45
N TYR A 167 -0.74 -5.57 -17.38
CA TYR A 167 -2.10 -5.12 -17.08
C TYR A 167 -2.26 -3.60 -17.19
N TYR A 168 -1.36 -2.85 -16.56
CA TYR A 168 -1.44 -1.39 -16.53
C TYR A 168 -0.83 -0.75 -17.78
N SER A 169 -1.57 0.18 -18.40
CA SER A 169 -1.05 1.08 -19.42
C SER A 169 -1.30 2.54 -19.02
N ALA A 170 -0.67 3.47 -19.73
CA ALA A 170 -0.91 4.90 -19.55
C ALA A 170 -2.08 5.41 -20.39
N ASP A 171 -2.65 4.55 -21.22
CA ASP A 171 -3.79 4.84 -22.14
C ASP A 171 -5.12 4.53 -21.50
#